data_a645eb8d963995836e74b243adb0e64d
#
_entry.id   a645eb8d963995836e74b243adb0e64d
#
_cell.length_a   1.000
_cell.length_b   1.000
_cell.length_c   1.000
_cell.angle_alpha   90.00
_cell.angle_beta   90.00
_cell.angle_gamma   90.00
#
_symmetry.space_group_name_H-M   'P 1'
#
loop_
_entity.id
_entity.type
_entity.pdbx_description
1 polymer ?
#
loop_
_entity_poly.entity_id
_entity_poly.type
_entity_poly.pdbx_seq_one_letter_code
_entity_poly.pdbx_strand_id
1 'polypeptide(L)'
;MYDIILTNVVLRPRRGERDARCVARAQAMTGRHARVRHAHLTSAYHELGKQLTSGKLSVVGQYTLQRSIGQGTYGKVRLATHRLTNERVAVKQIPKQHVASLTREIHHHRRLHHPHVLQLYEVILTESHIWMVTELCSGGELYDVVESRGALHESEAYKYFAQLCDAVAYIHAQGIVHRDLKLENILLDAQGHVKVSDFGFTREFEPHRWLHTRCGTQAYCAPEMLDGRPYVGEQVDIWSMGVILYALVCGQLPFDDDNDAVLHDRILHASPHLPSQLSLEVRDLIGSILSKDGAQRPSIKDIVSHSWFQLHADPVQVDHLAHISMPPVPLMESAEEKDLYAMLQELGLAVGQIRHSVLTHACDSAGAFWWLLLHRSRRREASYTCLLYTSPS
;
A
#
# COMPACT_ATOMS: atom_id res chain seq x y z
N MET A 1 2.69 -18.89 18.93
CA MET A 1 2.23 -17.74 18.11
C MET A 1 0.85 -18.05 17.48
N TYR A 2 -0.01 -18.77 18.20
CA TYR A 2 -1.36 -19.19 17.77
C TYR A 2 -2.49 -18.64 18.65
N ASP A 3 -2.16 -17.78 19.67
CA ASP A 3 -3.08 -17.43 20.76
C ASP A 3 -3.66 -16.01 20.74
N ILE A 4 -3.69 -15.32 19.59
CA ILE A 4 -4.17 -13.91 19.55
C ILE A 4 -5.58 -13.75 18.92
N ILE A 5 -6.27 -14.83 18.54
CA ILE A 5 -7.57 -14.69 17.82
C ILE A 5 -8.80 -15.14 18.64
N LEU A 6 -8.67 -15.47 19.92
CA LEU A 6 -9.84 -15.82 20.76
C LEU A 6 -9.79 -15.14 22.13
N THR A 7 -10.09 -13.84 22.19
CA THR A 7 -10.40 -13.20 23.47
C THR A 7 -11.93 -13.11 23.61
N ASN A 8 -12.48 -14.10 24.28
CA ASN A 8 -13.84 -14.11 24.79
C ASN A 8 -14.06 -13.01 25.82
N VAL A 9 -15.11 -12.23 25.62
CA VAL A 9 -15.70 -11.40 26.68
C VAL A 9 -16.41 -12.32 27.67
N VAL A 10 -15.75 -12.63 28.77
CA VAL A 10 -16.38 -13.32 29.92
C VAL A 10 -16.95 -12.29 30.86
N LEU A 11 -18.25 -12.11 30.83
CA LEU A 11 -18.98 -11.42 31.90
C LEU A 11 -19.00 -12.33 33.14
N ARG A 12 -18.37 -11.90 34.25
CA ARG A 12 -18.52 -12.56 35.56
C ARG A 12 -19.90 -12.27 36.16
N PRO A 13 -20.65 -13.29 36.59
CA PRO A 13 -21.90 -13.06 37.31
C PRO A 13 -21.65 -12.74 38.79
N ARG A 14 -22.35 -11.74 39.32
CA ARG A 14 -22.45 -11.48 40.77
C ARG A 14 -23.30 -12.57 41.41
N ARG A 15 -22.87 -13.05 42.58
CA ARG A 15 -23.58 -14.02 43.45
C ARG A 15 -24.92 -13.43 43.95
N GLY A 16 -25.95 -14.21 43.79
CA GLY A 16 -27.26 -14.05 44.45
C GLY A 16 -28.10 -15.30 44.18
N GLU A 17 -28.37 -16.07 45.22
CA GLU A 17 -29.15 -17.31 45.21
C GLU A 17 -30.56 -17.08 44.68
N ARG A 18 -30.96 -17.78 43.61
CA ARG A 18 -32.36 -18.17 43.33
C ARG A 18 -32.43 -19.36 42.37
N ASP A 19 -33.11 -20.41 42.87
CA ASP A 19 -33.73 -21.52 42.16
C ASP A 19 -32.96 -22.30 41.08
N ALA A 20 -32.48 -23.46 41.47
CA ALA A 20 -31.85 -24.47 40.62
C ALA A 20 -32.68 -24.87 39.38
N ARG A 21 -34.03 -24.73 39.43
CA ARG A 21 -34.91 -25.00 38.28
C ARG A 21 -34.90 -23.91 37.21
N CYS A 22 -34.63 -22.64 37.60
CA CYS A 22 -34.53 -21.53 36.68
C CYS A 22 -33.16 -21.55 35.97
N VAL A 23 -32.10 -21.92 36.67
CA VAL A 23 -30.73 -22.05 36.13
C VAL A 23 -30.65 -23.21 35.12
N ALA A 24 -31.27 -24.34 35.38
CA ALA A 24 -31.31 -25.47 34.43
C ALA A 24 -32.10 -25.14 33.13
N ARG A 25 -33.19 -24.36 33.25
CA ARG A 25 -33.95 -23.88 32.08
C ARG A 25 -33.17 -22.82 31.28
N ALA A 26 -32.47 -21.89 31.95
CA ALA A 26 -31.65 -20.88 31.32
C ALA A 26 -30.41 -21.51 30.62
N GLN A 27 -29.78 -22.52 31.24
CA GLN A 27 -28.68 -23.27 30.65
C GLN A 27 -29.13 -24.12 29.44
N ALA A 28 -30.31 -24.70 29.47
CA ALA A 28 -30.91 -25.43 28.35
C ALA A 28 -31.28 -24.50 27.19
N MET A 29 -31.73 -23.27 27.47
CA MET A 29 -32.02 -22.26 26.44
C MET A 29 -30.73 -21.66 25.85
N THR A 30 -29.69 -21.38 26.66
CA THR A 30 -28.40 -20.91 26.17
C THR A 30 -27.69 -21.98 25.33
N GLY A 31 -27.78 -23.26 25.75
CA GLY A 31 -27.24 -24.38 24.97
C GLY A 31 -27.96 -24.60 23.62
N ARG A 32 -29.29 -24.37 23.56
CA ARG A 32 -30.06 -24.41 22.31
C ARG A 32 -29.74 -23.25 21.39
N HIS A 33 -29.62 -22.02 21.90
CA HIS A 33 -29.23 -20.87 21.12
C HIS A 33 -27.78 -20.94 20.64
N ALA A 34 -26.89 -21.48 21.46
CA ALA A 34 -25.48 -21.74 21.04
C ALA A 34 -25.42 -22.79 19.95
N ARG A 35 -26.15 -23.88 20.05
CA ARG A 35 -26.24 -24.94 19.02
C ARG A 35 -26.88 -24.42 17.72
N VAL A 36 -27.93 -23.62 17.80
CA VAL A 36 -28.55 -23.00 16.63
C VAL A 36 -27.59 -21.99 15.96
N ARG A 37 -26.91 -21.15 16.74
CA ARG A 37 -25.85 -20.27 16.20
C ARG A 37 -24.70 -21.04 15.57
N HIS A 38 -24.25 -22.11 16.21
CA HIS A 38 -23.18 -22.94 15.67
C HIS A 38 -23.63 -23.64 14.38
N ALA A 39 -24.87 -24.15 14.32
CA ALA A 39 -25.43 -24.75 13.11
C ALA A 39 -25.61 -23.71 11.98
N HIS A 40 -26.04 -22.48 12.29
CA HIS A 40 -26.12 -21.39 11.32
C HIS A 40 -24.73 -20.97 10.82
N LEU A 41 -23.73 -20.86 11.70
CA LEU A 41 -22.36 -20.59 11.32
C LEU A 41 -21.80 -21.70 10.43
N THR A 42 -21.96 -22.97 10.83
CA THR A 42 -21.51 -24.12 10.05
C THR A 42 -22.21 -24.21 8.69
N SER A 43 -23.52 -23.92 8.63
CA SER A 43 -24.24 -23.87 7.36
C SER A 43 -23.79 -22.69 6.48
N ALA A 44 -23.56 -21.51 7.07
CA ALA A 44 -23.03 -20.36 6.35
C ALA A 44 -21.61 -20.59 5.81
N TYR A 45 -20.76 -21.24 6.61
CA TYR A 45 -19.43 -21.66 6.16
C TYR A 45 -19.46 -22.73 5.06
N HIS A 46 -20.41 -23.68 5.15
CA HIS A 46 -20.58 -24.73 4.12
C HIS A 46 -21.12 -24.16 2.80
N GLU A 47 -22.05 -23.21 2.87
CA GLU A 47 -22.58 -22.48 1.72
C GLU A 47 -21.51 -21.59 1.08
N LEU A 48 -20.72 -20.88 1.92
CA LEU A 48 -19.56 -20.12 1.48
C LEU A 48 -18.52 -21.05 0.80
N GLY A 49 -18.27 -22.22 1.39
CA GLY A 49 -17.37 -23.25 0.80
C GLY A 49 -17.84 -23.74 -0.57
N LYS A 50 -19.13 -23.97 -0.75
CA LYS A 50 -19.73 -24.36 -2.05
C LYS A 50 -19.64 -23.21 -3.08
N GLN A 51 -19.86 -21.97 -2.68
CA GLN A 51 -19.72 -20.80 -3.54
C GLN A 51 -18.26 -20.58 -3.95
N LEU A 52 -17.30 -20.81 -3.04
CA LEU A 52 -15.86 -20.75 -3.29
C LEU A 52 -15.39 -21.77 -4.35
N THR A 53 -15.93 -22.99 -4.31
CA THR A 53 -15.58 -24.07 -5.25
C THR A 53 -16.25 -23.90 -6.63
N SER A 54 -17.38 -23.20 -6.70
CA SER A 54 -18.14 -23.02 -7.96
C SER A 54 -17.60 -21.94 -8.90
N GLY A 55 -16.53 -21.22 -8.55
CA GLY A 55 -15.99 -20.10 -9.33
C GLY A 55 -16.92 -18.87 -9.40
N LYS A 56 -18.09 -18.92 -8.74
CA LYS A 56 -19.13 -17.88 -8.73
C LYS A 56 -19.19 -17.13 -7.40
N LEU A 57 -18.07 -17.02 -6.67
CA LEU A 57 -18.07 -16.24 -5.44
C LEU A 57 -18.41 -14.80 -5.76
N SER A 58 -19.56 -14.35 -5.32
CA SER A 58 -20.04 -12.98 -5.53
C SER A 58 -19.81 -12.08 -4.31
N VAL A 59 -19.56 -12.64 -3.12
CA VAL A 59 -19.41 -11.89 -1.86
C VAL A 59 -18.30 -12.49 -1.00
N VAL A 60 -17.43 -11.63 -0.46
CA VAL A 60 -16.41 -11.97 0.56
C VAL A 60 -16.47 -10.89 1.64
N GLY A 61 -16.70 -11.28 2.90
CA GLY A 61 -16.92 -10.31 3.99
C GLY A 61 -18.01 -9.30 3.64
N GLN A 62 -17.68 -8.03 3.71
CA GLN A 62 -18.57 -6.92 3.34
C GLN A 62 -18.43 -6.46 1.87
N TYR A 63 -17.80 -7.28 1.00
CA TYR A 63 -17.49 -6.89 -0.37
C TYR A 63 -18.23 -7.73 -1.40
N THR A 64 -18.93 -7.07 -2.32
CA THR A 64 -19.50 -7.69 -3.50
C THR A 64 -18.45 -7.70 -4.61
N LEU A 65 -17.97 -8.91 -4.95
CA LEU A 65 -16.93 -9.10 -5.97
C LEU A 65 -17.51 -8.91 -7.38
N GLN A 66 -16.73 -8.26 -8.24
CA GLN A 66 -17.08 -7.99 -9.62
C GLN A 66 -16.07 -8.64 -10.58
N ARG A 67 -15.84 -8.05 -11.75
CA ARG A 67 -14.90 -8.54 -12.77
C ARG A 67 -13.47 -8.59 -12.27
N SER A 68 -12.66 -9.48 -12.85
CA SER A 68 -11.20 -9.42 -12.69
C SER A 68 -10.66 -8.16 -13.36
N ILE A 69 -9.71 -7.51 -12.69
CA ILE A 69 -9.03 -6.29 -13.17
C ILE A 69 -7.52 -6.48 -13.33
N GLY A 70 -6.98 -7.61 -12.84
CA GLY A 70 -5.56 -7.91 -12.97
C GLY A 70 -5.22 -9.32 -12.52
N GLN A 71 -3.99 -9.72 -12.79
CA GLN A 71 -3.36 -10.96 -12.34
C GLN A 71 -2.06 -10.57 -11.61
N GLY A 72 -2.02 -10.71 -10.30
CA GLY A 72 -0.79 -10.49 -9.52
C GLY A 72 0.05 -11.75 -9.40
N THR A 73 1.26 -11.62 -8.85
CA THR A 73 2.25 -12.71 -8.66
C THR A 73 1.67 -13.94 -7.97
N TYR A 74 0.79 -13.74 -6.99
CA TYR A 74 0.23 -14.83 -6.17
C TYR A 74 -1.26 -15.10 -6.42
N GLY A 75 -1.93 -14.34 -7.29
CA GLY A 75 -3.37 -14.54 -7.49
C GLY A 75 -4.07 -13.48 -8.33
N LYS A 76 -5.39 -13.63 -8.44
CA LYS A 76 -6.24 -12.72 -9.23
C LYS A 76 -6.61 -11.49 -8.42
N VAL A 77 -6.63 -10.33 -9.08
CA VAL A 77 -7.15 -9.07 -8.54
C VAL A 77 -8.53 -8.81 -9.14
N ARG A 78 -9.52 -8.56 -8.28
CA ARG A 78 -10.90 -8.30 -8.68
C ARG A 78 -11.35 -6.93 -8.21
N LEU A 79 -12.13 -6.25 -9.02
CA LEU A 79 -12.91 -5.11 -8.59
C LEU A 79 -13.99 -5.58 -7.62
N ALA A 80 -14.22 -4.83 -6.55
CA ALA A 80 -15.30 -5.09 -5.61
C ALA A 80 -15.93 -3.78 -5.11
N THR A 81 -17.12 -3.89 -4.53
CA THR A 81 -17.82 -2.78 -3.88
C THR A 81 -18.09 -3.13 -2.43
N HIS A 82 -17.69 -2.25 -1.51
CA HIS A 82 -17.99 -2.38 -0.10
C HIS A 82 -19.47 -2.08 0.17
N ARG A 83 -20.19 -3.03 0.76
CA ARG A 83 -21.67 -3.02 0.83
C ARG A 83 -22.25 -1.90 1.68
N LEU A 84 -21.53 -1.44 2.72
CA LEU A 84 -22.01 -0.37 3.61
C LEU A 84 -21.69 1.02 3.09
N THR A 85 -20.48 1.24 2.58
CA THR A 85 -20.05 2.57 2.11
C THR A 85 -20.30 2.80 0.62
N ASN A 86 -20.59 1.73 -0.14
CA ASN A 86 -20.70 1.72 -1.61
C ASN A 86 -19.40 2.16 -2.32
N GLU A 87 -18.26 2.13 -1.60
CA GLU A 87 -16.95 2.46 -2.17
C GLU A 87 -16.38 1.29 -2.97
N ARG A 88 -15.71 1.61 -4.08
CA ARG A 88 -15.03 0.64 -4.95
C ARG A 88 -13.64 0.36 -4.43
N VAL A 89 -13.24 -0.91 -4.43
CA VAL A 89 -11.95 -1.41 -3.92
C VAL A 89 -11.36 -2.45 -4.87
N ALA A 90 -10.07 -2.68 -4.76
CA ALA A 90 -9.42 -3.84 -5.36
C ALA A 90 -9.30 -4.96 -4.31
N VAL A 91 -9.55 -6.20 -4.74
CA VAL A 91 -9.48 -7.39 -3.87
C VAL A 91 -8.56 -8.42 -4.50
N LYS A 92 -7.39 -8.62 -3.89
CA LYS A 92 -6.38 -9.63 -4.31
C LYS A 92 -6.71 -10.95 -3.64
N GLN A 93 -7.03 -11.96 -4.44
CA GLN A 93 -7.33 -13.32 -4.00
C GLN A 93 -6.07 -14.17 -4.05
N ILE A 94 -5.60 -14.68 -2.93
CA ILE A 94 -4.32 -15.38 -2.81
C ILE A 94 -4.54 -16.75 -2.16
N PRO A 95 -4.09 -17.86 -2.78
CA PRO A 95 -4.18 -19.19 -2.18
C PRO A 95 -3.40 -19.27 -0.86
N LYS A 96 -3.95 -20.00 0.13
CA LYS A 96 -3.36 -20.14 1.48
C LYS A 96 -1.96 -20.75 1.51
N GLN A 97 -1.54 -21.46 0.48
CA GLN A 97 -0.19 -21.99 0.37
C GLN A 97 0.91 -20.92 0.42
N HIS A 98 0.58 -19.65 0.13
CA HIS A 98 1.49 -18.50 0.15
C HIS A 98 1.48 -17.70 1.46
N VAL A 99 0.84 -18.21 2.53
CA VAL A 99 0.68 -17.51 3.83
C VAL A 99 2.01 -17.01 4.39
N ALA A 100 3.06 -17.85 4.33
CA ALA A 100 4.34 -17.52 4.96
C ALA A 100 5.02 -16.28 4.35
N SER A 101 4.95 -16.10 3.03
CA SER A 101 5.47 -14.91 2.34
C SER A 101 4.58 -13.68 2.60
N LEU A 102 3.26 -13.87 2.57
CA LEU A 102 2.27 -12.82 2.77
C LEU A 102 2.22 -12.25 4.19
N THR A 103 2.54 -13.05 5.21
CA THR A 103 2.51 -12.56 6.59
C THR A 103 3.42 -11.36 6.80
N ARG A 104 4.58 -11.34 6.16
CA ARG A 104 5.52 -10.22 6.22
C ARG A 104 5.00 -9.01 5.43
N GLU A 105 4.52 -9.23 4.22
CA GLU A 105 3.91 -8.18 3.38
C GLU A 105 2.78 -7.47 4.15
N ILE A 106 1.84 -8.24 4.71
CA ILE A 106 0.72 -7.69 5.49
C ILE A 106 1.24 -6.95 6.73
N HIS A 107 2.25 -7.50 7.43
CA HIS A 107 2.81 -6.89 8.65
C HIS A 107 3.37 -5.49 8.39
N HIS A 108 4.09 -5.30 7.29
CA HIS A 108 4.64 -3.99 6.95
C HIS A 108 3.55 -3.09 6.35
N HIS A 109 2.81 -3.58 5.36
CA HIS A 109 1.83 -2.79 4.61
C HIS A 109 0.73 -2.19 5.50
N ARG A 110 0.21 -2.94 6.48
CA ARG A 110 -0.86 -2.48 7.37
C ARG A 110 -0.51 -1.24 8.22
N ARG A 111 0.77 -0.94 8.39
CA ARG A 111 1.28 0.21 9.16
C ARG A 111 1.46 1.46 8.31
N LEU A 112 1.37 1.33 7.00
CA LEU A 112 1.63 2.42 6.06
C LEU A 112 0.33 3.13 5.69
N HIS A 113 0.26 4.41 6.04
CA HIS A 113 -0.88 5.29 5.77
C HIS A 113 -0.36 6.61 5.19
N HIS A 114 -0.34 6.72 3.86
CA HIS A 114 0.22 7.88 3.17
C HIS A 114 -0.50 8.11 1.83
N PRO A 115 -0.69 9.37 1.37
CA PRO A 115 -1.38 9.67 0.11
C PRO A 115 -0.82 8.93 -1.10
N HIS A 116 0.50 8.72 -1.15
CA HIS A 116 1.22 8.10 -2.26
C HIS A 116 1.65 6.65 -2.00
N VAL A 117 1.08 6.01 -0.99
CA VAL A 117 1.23 4.57 -0.71
C VAL A 117 -0.13 3.91 -0.84
N LEU A 118 -0.19 2.77 -1.53
CA LEU A 118 -1.43 2.00 -1.70
C LEU A 118 -2.00 1.60 -0.33
N GLN A 119 -3.22 2.03 -0.02
CA GLN A 119 -3.83 1.74 1.27
C GLN A 119 -4.33 0.31 1.34
N LEU A 120 -3.91 -0.44 2.36
CA LEU A 120 -4.49 -1.72 2.74
C LEU A 120 -5.65 -1.49 3.73
N TYR A 121 -6.86 -1.92 3.36
CA TYR A 121 -8.06 -1.72 4.17
C TYR A 121 -8.36 -2.89 5.09
N GLU A 122 -8.38 -4.10 4.54
CA GLU A 122 -8.81 -5.30 5.26
C GLU A 122 -8.09 -6.54 4.74
N VAL A 123 -7.86 -7.50 5.65
CA VAL A 123 -7.35 -8.83 5.31
C VAL A 123 -8.36 -9.87 5.81
N ILE A 124 -9.00 -10.58 4.87
CA ILE A 124 -10.01 -11.59 5.18
C ILE A 124 -9.42 -12.97 4.97
N LEU A 125 -9.48 -13.79 6.01
CA LEU A 125 -9.02 -15.17 5.97
C LEU A 125 -10.20 -16.12 5.76
N THR A 126 -10.13 -16.97 4.75
CA THR A 126 -11.10 -18.04 4.51
C THR A 126 -10.38 -19.40 4.60
N GLU A 127 -11.10 -20.50 4.47
CA GLU A 127 -10.48 -21.84 4.52
C GLU A 127 -9.41 -22.05 3.44
N SER A 128 -9.63 -21.54 2.24
CA SER A 128 -8.79 -21.78 1.06
C SER A 128 -7.93 -20.58 0.62
N HIS A 129 -8.33 -19.35 0.96
CA HIS A 129 -7.71 -18.12 0.45
C HIS A 129 -7.51 -17.07 1.52
N ILE A 130 -6.55 -16.18 1.25
CA ILE A 130 -6.40 -14.88 1.87
C ILE A 130 -6.89 -13.84 0.86
N TRP A 131 -7.69 -12.90 1.34
CA TRP A 131 -8.22 -11.80 0.55
C TRP A 131 -7.67 -10.50 1.10
N MET A 132 -6.85 -9.81 0.31
CA MET A 132 -6.33 -8.49 0.66
C MET A 132 -7.19 -7.45 -0.06
N VAL A 133 -7.83 -6.59 0.71
CA VAL A 133 -8.66 -5.49 0.22
C VAL A 133 -7.86 -4.21 0.26
N THR A 134 -7.68 -3.59 -0.89
CA THR A 134 -6.87 -2.39 -1.04
C THR A 134 -7.62 -1.28 -1.75
N GLU A 135 -7.06 -0.10 -1.72
CA GLU A 135 -7.46 1.02 -2.57
C GLU A 135 -7.52 0.61 -4.04
N LEU A 136 -8.46 1.19 -4.79
CA LEU A 136 -8.60 0.97 -6.22
C LEU A 136 -7.80 2.02 -7.00
N CYS A 137 -6.74 1.62 -7.63
CA CYS A 137 -5.96 2.42 -8.57
C CYS A 137 -6.48 2.17 -9.99
N SER A 138 -7.30 3.09 -10.50
CA SER A 138 -7.94 2.92 -11.82
C SER A 138 -7.16 3.54 -12.97
N GLY A 139 -6.05 4.23 -12.70
CA GLY A 139 -5.16 4.81 -13.70
C GLY A 139 -4.14 3.81 -14.28
N GLY A 140 -4.12 2.56 -13.79
CA GLY A 140 -3.18 1.53 -14.25
C GLY A 140 -1.81 1.65 -13.59
N GLU A 141 -0.80 1.07 -14.22
CA GLU A 141 0.59 1.09 -13.78
C GLU A 141 1.33 2.27 -14.42
N LEU A 142 2.33 2.81 -13.74
CA LEU A 142 3.21 3.83 -14.34
C LEU A 142 4.00 3.25 -15.51
N TYR A 143 4.21 1.94 -15.54
CA TYR A 143 4.72 1.20 -16.67
C TYR A 143 3.89 1.44 -17.95
N ASP A 144 2.56 1.33 -17.87
CA ASP A 144 1.65 1.52 -19.01
C ASP A 144 1.78 2.93 -19.61
N VAL A 145 2.05 3.93 -18.76
CA VAL A 145 2.25 5.32 -19.20
C VAL A 145 3.53 5.43 -20.03
N VAL A 146 4.64 4.87 -19.54
CA VAL A 146 5.92 4.90 -20.26
C VAL A 146 5.88 4.04 -21.52
N GLU A 147 5.27 2.84 -21.45
CA GLU A 147 5.13 1.95 -22.62
C GLU A 147 4.32 2.59 -23.73
N SER A 148 3.19 3.24 -23.41
CA SER A 148 2.29 3.82 -24.41
C SER A 148 2.77 5.16 -24.97
N ARG A 149 3.50 5.95 -24.19
CA ARG A 149 3.86 7.34 -24.52
C ARG A 149 5.34 7.56 -24.82
N GLY A 150 6.21 6.61 -24.44
CA GLY A 150 7.64 6.76 -24.48
C GLY A 150 8.14 7.78 -23.46
N ALA A 151 9.19 8.52 -23.81
CA ALA A 151 9.78 9.55 -22.96
C ALA A 151 8.76 10.67 -22.64
N LEU A 152 8.65 11.00 -21.36
CA LEU A 152 7.82 12.10 -20.87
C LEU A 152 8.62 13.42 -20.86
N HIS A 153 7.90 14.53 -20.97
CA HIS A 153 8.49 15.84 -20.70
C HIS A 153 8.94 15.93 -19.22
N GLU A 154 10.06 16.59 -18.95
CA GLU A 154 10.62 16.65 -17.57
C GLU A 154 9.64 17.20 -16.54
N SER A 155 8.82 18.19 -16.89
CA SER A 155 7.78 18.72 -16.01
C SER A 155 6.67 17.72 -15.66
N GLU A 156 6.42 16.74 -16.52
CA GLU A 156 5.47 15.67 -16.24
C GLU A 156 6.14 14.55 -15.44
N ALA A 157 7.36 14.15 -15.82
CA ALA A 157 8.19 13.20 -15.07
C ALA A 157 8.37 13.68 -13.61
N TYR A 158 8.58 14.99 -13.41
CA TYR A 158 8.66 15.60 -12.09
C TYR A 158 7.43 15.29 -11.23
N LYS A 159 6.22 15.40 -11.75
CA LYS A 159 4.99 15.16 -10.97
C LYS A 159 4.93 13.75 -10.40
N TYR A 160 5.29 12.74 -11.18
CA TYR A 160 5.35 11.36 -10.71
C TYR A 160 6.51 11.12 -9.76
N PHE A 161 7.69 11.66 -10.10
CA PHE A 161 8.89 11.43 -9.33
C PHE A 161 8.87 12.14 -7.96
N ALA A 162 8.30 13.34 -7.87
CA ALA A 162 8.13 14.05 -6.61
C ALA A 162 7.21 13.28 -5.64
N GLN A 163 6.10 12.74 -6.13
CA GLN A 163 5.19 11.91 -5.34
C GLN A 163 5.84 10.58 -4.93
N LEU A 164 6.67 10.00 -5.79
CA LEU A 164 7.46 8.81 -5.45
C LEU A 164 8.48 9.12 -4.34
N CYS A 165 9.17 10.25 -4.41
CA CYS A 165 10.09 10.70 -3.35
C CYS A 165 9.37 10.84 -2.01
N ASP A 166 8.18 11.45 -1.99
CA ASP A 166 7.37 11.61 -0.79
C ASP A 166 6.95 10.25 -0.20
N ALA A 167 6.47 9.33 -1.04
CA ALA A 167 6.11 7.98 -0.62
C ALA A 167 7.30 7.21 -0.02
N VAL A 168 8.45 7.22 -0.70
CA VAL A 168 9.63 6.45 -0.27
C VAL A 168 10.24 7.06 0.99
N ALA A 169 10.27 8.40 1.11
CA ALA A 169 10.71 9.07 2.34
C ALA A 169 9.84 8.65 3.53
N TYR A 170 8.51 8.61 3.35
CA TYR A 170 7.59 8.14 4.38
C TYR A 170 7.85 6.66 4.75
N ILE A 171 8.01 5.77 3.77
CA ILE A 171 8.29 4.34 4.00
C ILE A 171 9.60 4.17 4.79
N HIS A 172 10.66 4.88 4.41
CA HIS A 172 11.94 4.86 5.10
C HIS A 172 11.84 5.42 6.54
N ALA A 173 11.05 6.47 6.75
CA ALA A 173 10.78 7.01 8.11
C ALA A 173 10.03 6.01 9.01
N GLN A 174 9.29 5.05 8.43
CA GLN A 174 8.69 3.93 9.18
C GLN A 174 9.66 2.77 9.44
N GLY A 175 10.94 2.91 9.10
CA GLY A 175 11.95 1.86 9.24
C GLY A 175 11.77 0.70 8.26
N ILE A 176 11.15 0.93 7.11
CA ILE A 176 10.87 -0.08 6.09
C ILE A 176 11.61 0.30 4.80
N VAL A 177 12.24 -0.68 4.15
CA VAL A 177 12.77 -0.56 2.79
C VAL A 177 11.94 -1.41 1.84
N HIS A 178 11.69 -0.90 0.64
CA HIS A 178 10.82 -1.53 -0.34
C HIS A 178 11.51 -2.68 -1.08
N ARG A 179 12.69 -2.43 -1.66
CA ARG A 179 13.60 -3.37 -2.36
C ARG A 179 13.08 -3.95 -3.69
N ASP A 180 11.91 -3.55 -4.14
CA ASP A 180 11.36 -3.92 -5.46
C ASP A 180 10.61 -2.73 -6.08
N LEU A 181 11.19 -1.52 -5.98
CA LEU A 181 10.65 -0.35 -6.67
C LEU A 181 10.90 -0.51 -8.17
N LYS A 182 9.82 -0.43 -8.94
CA LYS A 182 9.81 -0.52 -10.41
C LYS A 182 8.53 0.10 -10.95
N LEU A 183 8.48 0.42 -12.24
CA LEU A 183 7.33 1.08 -12.88
C LEU A 183 6.02 0.30 -12.68
N GLU A 184 6.05 -1.04 -12.67
CA GLU A 184 4.89 -1.92 -12.49
C GLU A 184 4.33 -1.88 -11.06
N ASN A 185 5.17 -1.56 -10.06
CA ASN A 185 4.77 -1.43 -8.66
C ASN A 185 4.36 -0.01 -8.28
N ILE A 186 4.37 0.93 -9.22
CA ILE A 186 3.87 2.29 -9.07
C ILE A 186 2.52 2.36 -9.78
N LEU A 187 1.45 2.32 -9.01
CA LEU A 187 0.09 2.43 -9.53
C LEU A 187 -0.36 3.89 -9.58
N LEU A 188 -1.38 4.17 -10.38
CA LEU A 188 -1.99 5.48 -10.50
C LEU A 188 -3.46 5.42 -10.05
N ASP A 189 -3.88 6.36 -9.23
CA ASP A 189 -5.28 6.53 -8.88
C ASP A 189 -6.11 7.11 -10.05
N ALA A 190 -7.38 7.41 -9.83
CA ALA A 190 -8.26 7.97 -10.85
C ALA A 190 -7.88 9.40 -11.29
N GLN A 191 -7.10 10.11 -10.49
CA GLN A 191 -6.59 11.45 -10.74
C GLN A 191 -5.17 11.46 -11.31
N GLY A 192 -4.54 10.29 -11.42
CA GLY A 192 -3.16 10.12 -11.88
C GLY A 192 -2.11 10.32 -10.78
N HIS A 193 -2.51 10.27 -9.50
CA HIS A 193 -1.54 10.33 -8.40
C HIS A 193 -0.88 8.96 -8.18
N VAL A 194 0.41 9.01 -7.85
CA VAL A 194 1.22 7.83 -7.54
C VAL A 194 0.75 7.11 -6.29
N LYS A 195 0.75 5.79 -6.35
CA LYS A 195 0.50 4.85 -5.25
C LYS A 195 1.53 3.74 -5.28
N VAL A 196 2.53 3.80 -4.42
CA VAL A 196 3.54 2.73 -4.28
C VAL A 196 2.85 1.48 -3.75
N SER A 197 3.07 0.34 -4.40
CA SER A 197 2.40 -0.93 -4.14
C SER A 197 3.40 -2.09 -4.06
N ASP A 198 2.93 -3.27 -3.71
CA ASP A 198 3.65 -4.55 -3.62
C ASP A 198 4.80 -4.55 -2.59
N PHE A 199 4.42 -4.78 -1.34
CA PHE A 199 5.34 -4.84 -0.20
C PHE A 199 5.89 -6.27 0.06
N GLY A 200 5.83 -7.17 -0.93
CA GLY A 200 6.23 -8.57 -0.81
C GLY A 200 7.72 -8.78 -0.50
N PHE A 201 8.57 -7.87 -0.93
CA PHE A 201 10.02 -7.91 -0.69
C PHE A 201 10.51 -6.99 0.41
N THR A 202 9.60 -6.27 1.08
CA THR A 202 9.94 -5.29 2.13
C THR A 202 10.64 -5.93 3.33
N ARG A 203 11.44 -5.13 4.02
CA ARG A 203 12.11 -5.52 5.26
C ARG A 203 12.18 -4.33 6.22
N GLU A 204 12.02 -4.60 7.52
CA GLU A 204 12.41 -3.66 8.55
C GLU A 204 13.95 -3.52 8.56
N PHE A 205 14.43 -2.29 8.68
CA PHE A 205 15.84 -2.01 8.79
C PHE A 205 16.11 -1.16 10.05
N GLU A 206 17.26 -1.39 10.65
CA GLU A 206 17.84 -0.47 11.62
C GLU A 206 18.82 0.43 10.88
N PRO A 207 18.84 1.74 11.11
CA PRO A 207 19.82 2.62 10.48
C PRO A 207 21.24 2.05 10.64
N HIS A 208 22.00 2.03 9.54
CA HIS A 208 23.39 1.50 9.46
C HIS A 208 23.54 -0.02 9.59
N ARG A 209 22.47 -0.82 9.55
CA ARG A 209 22.57 -2.28 9.50
C ARG A 209 22.61 -2.79 8.07
N TRP A 210 23.60 -3.65 7.78
CA TRP A 210 23.80 -4.26 6.47
C TRP A 210 22.78 -5.37 6.18
N LEU A 211 22.26 -5.39 4.97
CA LEU A 211 21.37 -6.44 4.45
C LEU A 211 22.16 -7.34 3.49
N HIS A 212 21.74 -8.61 3.33
CA HIS A 212 22.46 -9.62 2.56
C HIS A 212 21.57 -10.42 1.60
N THR A 213 20.31 -9.99 1.38
CA THR A 213 19.34 -10.79 0.63
C THR A 213 19.20 -10.26 -0.80
N ARG A 214 19.42 -11.09 -1.80
CA ARG A 214 19.05 -10.79 -3.19
C ARG A 214 17.54 -10.86 -3.36
N CYS A 215 16.93 -9.86 -3.97
CA CYS A 215 15.50 -9.79 -4.29
C CYS A 215 15.25 -8.67 -5.30
N GLY A 216 14.06 -8.63 -5.90
CA GLY A 216 13.66 -7.61 -6.85
C GLY A 216 13.89 -8.00 -8.32
N THR A 217 13.39 -7.15 -9.21
CA THR A 217 13.55 -7.28 -10.68
C THR A 217 14.91 -6.80 -11.10
N GLN A 218 15.69 -7.63 -11.81
CA GLN A 218 17.12 -7.41 -12.06
C GLN A 218 17.44 -6.03 -12.64
N ALA A 219 16.70 -5.54 -13.62
CA ALA A 219 16.94 -4.26 -14.27
C ALA A 219 16.84 -3.04 -13.33
N TYR A 220 16.14 -3.17 -12.19
CA TYR A 220 16.00 -2.12 -11.17
C TYR A 220 16.90 -2.34 -9.95
N CYS A 221 17.60 -3.49 -9.88
CA CYS A 221 18.44 -3.83 -8.74
C CYS A 221 19.72 -3.00 -8.71
N ALA A 222 20.11 -2.54 -7.53
CA ALA A 222 21.37 -1.85 -7.31
C ALA A 222 22.57 -2.81 -7.49
N PRO A 223 23.74 -2.31 -7.93
CA PRO A 223 24.94 -3.11 -8.15
C PRO A 223 25.32 -4.00 -6.97
N GLU A 224 25.29 -3.46 -5.76
CA GLU A 224 25.61 -4.17 -4.52
C GLU A 224 24.64 -5.32 -4.20
N MET A 225 23.37 -5.20 -4.61
CA MET A 225 22.40 -6.29 -4.47
C MET A 225 22.68 -7.44 -5.41
N LEU A 226 23.04 -7.13 -6.67
CA LEU A 226 23.36 -8.10 -7.70
C LEU A 226 24.64 -8.86 -7.35
N ASP A 227 25.65 -8.15 -6.88
CA ASP A 227 26.94 -8.71 -6.44
C ASP A 227 26.83 -9.53 -5.12
N GLY A 228 25.68 -9.43 -4.41
CA GLY A 228 25.49 -10.09 -3.13
C GLY A 228 26.34 -9.50 -2.01
N ARG A 229 26.84 -8.26 -2.19
CA ARG A 229 27.54 -7.52 -1.15
C ARG A 229 26.55 -7.06 -0.07
N PRO A 230 27.01 -6.86 1.18
CA PRO A 230 26.20 -6.19 2.20
C PRO A 230 25.82 -4.77 1.72
N TYR A 231 24.57 -4.36 1.98
CA TYR A 231 24.07 -3.07 1.53
C TYR A 231 23.20 -2.36 2.57
N VAL A 232 23.10 -1.05 2.43
CA VAL A 232 22.17 -0.21 3.19
C VAL A 232 20.85 -0.16 2.45
N GLY A 233 19.74 -0.49 3.15
CA GLY A 233 18.45 -0.66 2.51
C GLY A 233 17.91 0.57 1.78
N GLU A 234 18.06 1.76 2.37
CA GLU A 234 17.62 3.02 1.76
C GLU A 234 18.33 3.28 0.41
N GLN A 235 19.63 2.96 0.33
CA GLN A 235 20.44 3.24 -0.87
C GLN A 235 20.05 2.39 -2.07
N VAL A 236 19.50 1.19 -1.85
CA VAL A 236 19.03 0.36 -2.97
C VAL A 236 17.69 0.84 -3.51
N ASP A 237 16.79 1.36 -2.65
CA ASP A 237 15.55 2.00 -3.10
C ASP A 237 15.86 3.28 -3.89
N ILE A 238 16.83 4.09 -3.44
CA ILE A 238 17.29 5.28 -4.17
C ILE A 238 17.79 4.91 -5.56
N TRP A 239 18.62 3.88 -5.71
CA TRP A 239 19.03 3.40 -7.02
C TRP A 239 17.84 3.07 -7.92
N SER A 240 16.88 2.29 -7.41
CA SER A 240 15.66 1.93 -8.16
C SER A 240 14.85 3.17 -8.56
N MET A 241 14.76 4.20 -7.69
CA MET A 241 14.15 5.49 -8.04
C MET A 241 14.90 6.19 -9.19
N GLY A 242 16.21 6.10 -9.23
CA GLY A 242 17.03 6.62 -10.34
C GLY A 242 16.73 5.90 -11.67
N VAL A 243 16.55 4.58 -11.62
CA VAL A 243 16.12 3.78 -12.79
C VAL A 243 14.74 4.22 -13.27
N ILE A 244 13.80 4.45 -12.34
CA ILE A 244 12.45 4.94 -12.64
C ILE A 244 12.52 6.35 -13.26
N LEU A 245 13.27 7.28 -12.67
CA LEU A 245 13.42 8.64 -13.22
C LEU A 245 13.99 8.61 -14.64
N TYR A 246 15.02 7.81 -14.85
CA TYR A 246 15.61 7.62 -16.19
C TYR A 246 14.53 7.10 -17.17
N ALA A 247 13.78 6.07 -16.77
CA ALA A 247 12.75 5.51 -17.63
C ALA A 247 11.63 6.52 -17.96
N LEU A 248 11.25 7.38 -17.02
CA LEU A 248 10.28 8.45 -17.25
C LEU A 248 10.76 9.46 -18.31
N VAL A 249 12.01 9.89 -18.23
CA VAL A 249 12.53 10.96 -19.13
C VAL A 249 13.15 10.42 -20.42
N CYS A 250 13.50 9.13 -20.47
CA CYS A 250 14.11 8.51 -21.67
C CYS A 250 13.17 7.54 -22.40
N GLY A 251 12.06 7.10 -21.78
CA GLY A 251 11.13 6.12 -22.35
C GLY A 251 11.68 4.69 -22.42
N GLN A 252 12.82 4.41 -21.81
CA GLN A 252 13.49 3.12 -21.78
C GLN A 252 14.33 2.96 -20.50
N LEU A 253 14.72 1.75 -20.16
CA LEU A 253 15.58 1.50 -19.00
C LEU A 253 17.04 1.96 -19.26
N PRO A 254 17.79 2.39 -18.21
CA PRO A 254 19.18 2.80 -18.34
C PRO A 254 20.13 1.64 -18.68
N PHE A 255 19.74 0.44 -18.26
CA PHE A 255 20.44 -0.81 -18.51
C PHE A 255 19.42 -1.86 -18.92
N ASP A 256 19.60 -2.43 -20.10
CA ASP A 256 18.69 -3.46 -20.65
C ASP A 256 19.49 -4.39 -21.57
N ASP A 257 19.20 -5.69 -21.50
CA ASP A 257 19.71 -6.71 -22.40
C ASP A 257 18.90 -8.01 -22.25
N ASP A 258 18.69 -8.73 -23.34
CA ASP A 258 18.00 -10.05 -23.32
C ASP A 258 18.83 -11.12 -22.58
N ASN A 259 20.12 -10.92 -22.42
CA ASN A 259 21.02 -11.81 -21.69
C ASN A 259 21.24 -11.29 -20.27
N ASP A 260 20.76 -12.01 -19.27
CA ASP A 260 20.88 -11.66 -17.86
C ASP A 260 22.32 -11.41 -17.40
N ALA A 261 23.32 -12.13 -17.95
CA ALA A 261 24.71 -11.94 -17.59
C ALA A 261 25.29 -10.63 -18.17
N VAL A 262 24.86 -10.25 -19.39
CA VAL A 262 25.24 -8.97 -20.01
C VAL A 262 24.56 -7.82 -19.29
N LEU A 263 23.27 -7.97 -18.96
CA LEU A 263 22.54 -6.97 -18.16
C LEU A 263 23.22 -6.77 -16.80
N HIS A 264 23.60 -7.84 -16.12
CA HIS A 264 24.32 -7.81 -14.86
C HIS A 264 25.64 -7.02 -14.99
N ASP A 265 26.44 -7.33 -16.01
CA ASP A 265 27.72 -6.64 -16.26
C ASP A 265 27.48 -5.14 -16.52
N ARG A 266 26.49 -4.79 -17.34
CA ARG A 266 26.13 -3.38 -17.60
C ARG A 266 25.74 -2.64 -16.31
N ILE A 267 24.92 -3.25 -15.45
CA ILE A 267 24.53 -2.64 -14.18
C ILE A 267 25.74 -2.42 -13.27
N LEU A 268 26.70 -3.33 -13.25
CA LEU A 268 27.91 -3.19 -12.43
C LEU A 268 28.90 -2.16 -12.97
N HIS A 269 29.11 -2.09 -14.29
CA HIS A 269 30.26 -1.42 -14.86
C HIS A 269 29.92 -0.28 -15.83
N ALA A 270 28.79 -0.36 -16.56
CA ALA A 270 28.45 0.66 -17.55
C ALA A 270 27.85 1.92 -16.92
N SER A 271 28.12 3.08 -17.53
CA SER A 271 27.38 4.31 -17.23
C SER A 271 26.10 4.38 -18.08
N PRO A 272 24.99 4.93 -17.56
CA PRO A 272 23.78 5.11 -18.35
C PRO A 272 24.01 6.13 -19.47
N HIS A 273 23.46 5.88 -20.64
CA HIS A 273 23.52 6.84 -21.73
C HIS A 273 22.48 7.94 -21.49
N LEU A 274 22.93 9.17 -21.24
CA LEU A 274 22.04 10.32 -21.02
C LEU A 274 21.91 11.14 -22.31
N PRO A 275 20.72 11.15 -22.95
CA PRO A 275 20.49 11.93 -24.18
C PRO A 275 20.76 13.42 -24.00
N SER A 276 21.34 14.06 -25.05
CA SER A 276 21.69 15.49 -25.01
C SER A 276 20.46 16.43 -24.97
N GLN A 277 19.27 15.91 -25.28
CA GLN A 277 18.01 16.64 -25.24
C GLN A 277 17.50 16.91 -23.81
N LEU A 278 17.98 16.12 -22.84
CA LEU A 278 17.65 16.31 -21.43
C LEU A 278 18.41 17.54 -20.87
N SER A 279 17.77 18.23 -19.93
CA SER A 279 18.41 19.33 -19.21
C SER A 279 19.68 18.86 -18.48
N LEU A 280 20.60 19.79 -18.23
CA LEU A 280 21.81 19.48 -17.47
C LEU A 280 21.46 19.02 -16.06
N GLU A 281 20.44 19.58 -15.49
CA GLU A 281 19.98 19.34 -14.12
C GLU A 281 19.43 17.91 -13.95
N VAL A 282 18.60 17.40 -14.89
CA VAL A 282 18.11 16.02 -14.77
C VAL A 282 19.21 15.00 -15.04
N ARG A 283 20.14 15.33 -15.95
CA ARG A 283 21.31 14.47 -16.25
C ARG A 283 22.23 14.36 -15.03
N ASP A 284 22.48 15.47 -14.33
CA ASP A 284 23.26 15.52 -13.09
C ASP A 284 22.57 14.71 -11.98
N LEU A 285 21.27 14.93 -11.78
CA LEU A 285 20.49 14.20 -10.80
C LEU A 285 20.49 12.68 -11.04
N ILE A 286 20.21 12.24 -12.26
CA ILE A 286 20.24 10.81 -12.63
C ILE A 286 21.64 10.24 -12.42
N GLY A 287 22.69 10.96 -12.84
CA GLY A 287 24.09 10.55 -12.67
C GLY A 287 24.46 10.35 -11.21
N SER A 288 24.02 11.23 -10.33
CA SER A 288 24.26 11.14 -8.88
C SER A 288 23.51 9.95 -8.24
N ILE A 289 22.24 9.76 -8.60
CA ILE A 289 21.42 8.67 -8.07
C ILE A 289 21.93 7.29 -8.53
N LEU A 290 22.33 7.18 -9.80
CA LEU A 290 22.87 5.93 -10.39
C LEU A 290 24.39 5.75 -10.16
N SER A 291 24.93 6.34 -9.07
CA SER A 291 26.28 6.05 -8.62
C SER A 291 26.44 4.56 -8.27
N LYS A 292 27.50 3.93 -8.78
CA LYS A 292 27.79 2.52 -8.48
C LYS A 292 28.16 2.30 -7.00
N ASP A 293 28.74 3.31 -6.36
CA ASP A 293 28.96 3.31 -4.92
C ASP A 293 27.71 3.84 -4.20
N GLY A 294 27.04 2.98 -3.46
CA GLY A 294 25.83 3.35 -2.70
C GLY A 294 26.08 4.49 -1.71
N ALA A 295 27.28 4.59 -1.15
CA ALA A 295 27.62 5.66 -0.20
C ALA A 295 27.71 7.06 -0.85
N GLN A 296 27.85 7.12 -2.17
CA GLN A 296 27.89 8.38 -2.93
C GLN A 296 26.49 8.81 -3.43
N ARG A 297 25.48 7.97 -3.29
CA ARG A 297 24.11 8.32 -3.70
C ARG A 297 23.53 9.37 -2.76
N PRO A 298 22.81 10.37 -3.31
CA PRO A 298 22.15 11.39 -2.49
C PRO A 298 21.06 10.76 -1.62
N SER A 299 20.78 11.36 -0.48
CA SER A 299 19.58 11.05 0.30
C SER A 299 18.34 11.60 -0.43
N ILE A 300 17.12 11.14 -0.03
CA ILE A 300 15.87 11.70 -0.59
C ILE A 300 15.80 13.21 -0.33
N LYS A 301 16.29 13.68 0.81
CA LYS A 301 16.35 15.11 1.13
C LYS A 301 17.26 15.87 0.14
N ASP A 302 18.39 15.31 -0.23
CA ASP A 302 19.29 15.92 -1.22
C ASP A 302 18.66 15.91 -2.61
N ILE A 303 17.97 14.82 -2.99
CA ILE A 303 17.22 14.69 -4.25
C ILE A 303 16.17 15.80 -4.38
N VAL A 304 15.31 16.00 -3.39
CA VAL A 304 14.27 17.02 -3.44
C VAL A 304 14.81 18.45 -3.33
N SER A 305 16.02 18.63 -2.81
CA SER A 305 16.73 19.91 -2.77
C SER A 305 17.51 20.21 -4.04
N HIS A 306 17.60 19.26 -4.99
CA HIS A 306 18.35 19.41 -6.21
C HIS A 306 17.76 20.47 -7.13
N SER A 307 18.62 21.15 -7.95
CA SER A 307 18.20 22.20 -8.88
C SER A 307 17.09 21.77 -9.83
N TRP A 308 17.07 20.51 -10.28
CA TRP A 308 16.00 19.99 -11.14
C TRP A 308 14.62 20.06 -10.46
N PHE A 309 14.52 19.79 -9.16
CA PHE A 309 13.28 19.93 -8.41
C PHE A 309 12.85 21.41 -8.33
N GLN A 310 13.78 22.32 -8.10
CA GLN A 310 13.49 23.75 -8.02
C GLN A 310 12.98 24.33 -9.35
N LEU A 311 13.46 23.80 -10.49
CA LEU A 311 13.02 24.25 -11.83
C LEU A 311 11.58 23.85 -12.16
N HIS A 312 11.10 22.74 -11.62
CA HIS A 312 9.79 22.18 -11.95
C HIS A 312 8.77 22.30 -10.83
N ALA A 313 9.20 22.67 -9.62
CA ALA A 313 8.32 22.78 -8.46
C ALA A 313 7.27 23.89 -8.64
N ASP A 314 6.01 23.54 -8.54
CA ASP A 314 4.94 24.49 -8.32
C ASP A 314 5.10 25.07 -6.89
N PRO A 315 4.97 26.38 -6.67
CA PRO A 315 5.03 26.99 -5.33
C PRO A 315 4.14 26.31 -4.27
N VAL A 316 3.00 25.77 -4.68
CA VAL A 316 2.09 25.00 -3.80
C VAL A 316 2.66 23.62 -3.46
N GLN A 317 3.44 22.99 -4.36
CA GLN A 317 4.04 21.68 -4.14
C GLN A 317 5.34 21.74 -3.32
N VAL A 318 6.05 22.87 -3.34
CA VAL A 318 7.26 23.05 -2.51
C VAL A 318 6.94 22.93 -1.03
N ASP A 319 5.79 23.42 -0.59
CA ASP A 319 5.34 23.27 0.80
C ASP A 319 5.12 21.78 1.17
N HIS A 320 4.58 20.97 0.27
CA HIS A 320 4.40 19.53 0.50
C HIS A 320 5.74 18.78 0.62
N LEU A 321 6.72 19.11 -0.21
CA LEU A 321 8.05 18.49 -0.14
C LEU A 321 8.86 18.94 1.10
N ALA A 322 8.59 20.15 1.63
CA ALA A 322 9.18 20.60 2.90
C ALA A 322 8.75 19.72 4.07
N HIS A 323 7.58 19.04 3.98
CA HIS A 323 7.09 18.12 4.99
C HIS A 323 7.75 16.72 4.96
N ILE A 324 8.53 16.36 3.93
CA ILE A 324 9.27 15.08 3.88
C ILE A 324 10.16 14.85 5.12
N SER A 325 10.57 15.93 5.78
CA SER A 325 11.40 15.88 7.00
C SER A 325 10.58 15.94 8.29
N MET A 326 9.25 16.07 8.22
CA MET A 326 8.40 16.14 9.43
C MET A 326 7.89 14.74 9.81
N PRO A 327 7.83 14.42 11.11
CA PRO A 327 7.22 13.17 11.53
C PRO A 327 5.76 13.12 11.06
N PRO A 328 5.27 11.96 10.62
CA PRO A 328 3.88 11.81 10.18
C PRO A 328 2.93 12.19 11.32
N VAL A 329 1.83 12.87 10.97
CA VAL A 329 0.78 13.20 11.94
C VAL A 329 0.24 11.88 12.54
N PRO A 330 0.17 11.76 13.87
CA PRO A 330 -0.39 10.57 14.50
C PRO A 330 -1.82 10.30 14.01
N LEU A 331 -2.18 9.02 13.88
CA LEU A 331 -3.51 8.61 13.45
C LEU A 331 -4.60 9.17 14.37
N MET A 332 -5.72 9.60 13.79
CA MET A 332 -6.88 10.21 14.46
C MET A 332 -6.60 11.58 15.10
N GLU A 333 -5.56 12.27 14.66
CA GLU A 333 -5.20 13.60 15.18
C GLU A 333 -5.48 14.75 14.18
N SER A 334 -5.65 14.46 12.89
CA SER A 334 -6.02 15.47 11.89
C SER A 334 -7.43 16.02 12.14
N ALA A 335 -7.71 17.23 11.65
CA ALA A 335 -9.04 17.84 11.78
C ALA A 335 -10.13 16.98 11.12
N GLU A 336 -9.87 16.51 9.89
CA GLU A 336 -10.79 15.63 9.14
C GLU A 336 -11.11 14.34 9.87
N GLU A 337 -10.10 13.71 10.50
CA GLU A 337 -10.28 12.48 11.27
C GLU A 337 -11.12 12.73 12.53
N LYS A 338 -10.91 13.87 13.22
CA LYS A 338 -11.68 14.26 14.39
C LYS A 338 -13.14 14.54 14.03
N ASP A 339 -13.38 15.23 12.92
CA ASP A 339 -14.72 15.54 12.43
C ASP A 339 -15.47 14.27 12.02
N LEU A 340 -14.79 13.36 11.28
CA LEU A 340 -15.36 12.07 10.93
C LEU A 340 -15.69 11.25 12.19
N TYR A 341 -14.80 11.22 13.18
CA TYR A 341 -15.03 10.50 14.44
C TYR A 341 -16.25 11.04 15.19
N ALA A 342 -16.37 12.37 15.32
CA ALA A 342 -17.49 13.02 15.96
C ALA A 342 -18.80 12.71 15.24
N MET A 343 -18.84 12.80 13.91
CA MET A 343 -20.00 12.46 13.09
C MET A 343 -20.45 11.00 13.31
N LEU A 344 -19.52 10.05 13.33
CA LEU A 344 -19.85 8.63 13.57
C LEU A 344 -20.38 8.40 14.97
N GLN A 345 -19.89 9.15 15.97
CA GLN A 345 -20.39 9.11 17.35
C GLN A 345 -21.82 9.64 17.45
N GLU A 346 -22.14 10.74 16.79
CA GLU A 346 -23.48 11.32 16.73
C GLU A 346 -24.49 10.36 16.08
N LEU A 347 -24.04 9.57 15.10
CA LEU A 347 -24.85 8.52 14.45
C LEU A 347 -25.04 7.28 15.35
N GLY A 348 -24.50 7.27 16.57
CA GLY A 348 -24.66 6.17 17.53
C GLY A 348 -23.84 4.92 17.23
N LEU A 349 -22.77 5.03 16.42
CA LEU A 349 -21.90 3.91 16.09
C LEU A 349 -20.93 3.60 17.24
N ALA A 350 -20.47 2.36 17.32
CA ALA A 350 -19.49 1.90 18.31
C ALA A 350 -18.06 2.39 17.97
N VAL A 351 -17.84 3.72 18.00
CA VAL A 351 -16.59 4.38 17.59
C VAL A 351 -15.36 3.92 18.40
N GLY A 352 -15.55 3.39 19.62
CA GLY A 352 -14.46 2.83 20.41
C GLY A 352 -13.77 1.63 19.73
N GLN A 353 -14.54 0.76 19.06
CA GLN A 353 -14.01 -0.36 18.29
C GLN A 353 -13.28 0.14 17.03
N ILE A 354 -13.85 1.12 16.33
CA ILE A 354 -13.23 1.73 15.16
C ILE A 354 -11.86 2.33 15.55
N ARG A 355 -11.84 3.14 16.62
CA ARG A 355 -10.61 3.74 17.14
C ARG A 355 -9.56 2.69 17.49
N HIS A 356 -9.95 1.61 18.17
CA HIS A 356 -9.04 0.52 18.50
C HIS A 356 -8.45 -0.10 17.23
N SER A 357 -9.27 -0.47 16.25
CA SER A 357 -8.84 -1.08 15.00
C SER A 357 -7.87 -0.19 14.21
N VAL A 358 -8.14 1.11 14.14
CA VAL A 358 -7.26 2.09 13.45
C VAL A 358 -5.91 2.21 14.17
N LEU A 359 -5.91 2.44 15.48
CA LEU A 359 -4.67 2.64 16.26
C LEU A 359 -3.81 1.38 16.38
N THR A 360 -4.42 0.19 16.27
CA THR A 360 -3.68 -1.09 16.29
C THR A 360 -3.35 -1.61 14.88
N HIS A 361 -3.71 -0.88 13.84
CA HIS A 361 -3.56 -1.30 12.43
C HIS A 361 -4.13 -2.71 12.20
N ALA A 362 -5.34 -2.99 12.70
CA ALA A 362 -5.89 -4.34 12.74
C ALA A 362 -6.22 -4.92 11.35
N CYS A 363 -6.44 -4.09 10.33
CA CYS A 363 -6.91 -4.47 8.99
C CYS A 363 -8.15 -5.37 9.05
N ASP A 364 -9.08 -5.01 9.92
CA ASP A 364 -10.38 -5.63 10.09
C ASP A 364 -11.50 -4.79 9.45
N SER A 365 -12.74 -5.26 9.52
CA SER A 365 -13.88 -4.58 8.92
C SER A 365 -14.19 -3.21 9.55
N ALA A 366 -13.85 -2.98 10.83
CA ALA A 366 -14.05 -1.69 11.47
C ALA A 366 -13.02 -0.65 11.01
N GLY A 367 -11.75 -1.05 10.89
CA GLY A 367 -10.69 -0.23 10.30
C GLY A 367 -10.96 0.08 8.83
N ALA A 368 -11.40 -0.93 8.05
CA ALA A 368 -11.75 -0.74 6.65
C ALA A 368 -12.89 0.27 6.47
N PHE A 369 -13.95 0.17 7.29
CA PHE A 369 -15.07 1.11 7.26
C PHE A 369 -14.59 2.56 7.50
N TRP A 370 -13.72 2.78 8.49
CA TRP A 370 -13.11 4.08 8.78
C TRP A 370 -12.34 4.64 7.58
N TRP A 371 -11.39 3.87 7.05
CA TRP A 371 -10.54 4.32 5.95
C TRP A 371 -11.32 4.62 4.67
N LEU A 372 -12.34 3.80 4.35
CA LEU A 372 -13.20 4.02 3.19
C LEU A 372 -14.01 5.32 3.32
N LEU A 373 -14.51 5.64 4.50
CA LEU A 373 -15.22 6.90 4.74
C LEU A 373 -14.28 8.10 4.69
N LEU A 374 -13.11 8.02 5.30
CA LEU A 374 -12.11 9.08 5.29
C LEU A 374 -11.64 9.41 3.87
N HIS A 375 -11.33 8.39 3.08
CA HIS A 375 -10.95 8.57 1.67
C HIS A 375 -12.10 9.15 0.83
N ARG A 376 -13.34 8.81 1.14
CA ARG A 376 -14.52 9.41 0.50
C ARG A 376 -14.66 10.90 0.83
N SER A 377 -14.43 11.29 2.09
CA SER A 377 -14.43 12.69 2.53
C SER A 377 -13.39 13.49 1.77
N ARG A 378 -12.14 13.04 1.77
CA ARG A 378 -11.02 13.68 1.08
C ARG A 378 -11.26 13.88 -0.42
N ARG A 379 -11.82 12.87 -1.10
CA ARG A 379 -12.16 12.99 -2.54
C ARG A 379 -13.25 14.03 -2.79
N ARG A 380 -14.23 14.18 -1.90
CA ARG A 380 -15.27 15.19 -2.03
C ARG A 380 -14.71 16.59 -1.88
N GLU A 381 -13.88 16.83 -0.88
CA GLU A 381 -13.24 18.13 -0.65
C GLU A 381 -12.37 18.54 -1.82
N ALA A 382 -11.54 17.64 -2.35
CA ALA A 382 -10.74 17.90 -3.54
C ALA A 382 -11.61 18.29 -4.77
N SER A 383 -12.78 17.66 -4.93
CA SER A 383 -13.72 17.97 -6.02
C SER A 383 -14.37 19.37 -5.84
N TYR A 384 -14.68 19.78 -4.61
CA TYR A 384 -15.23 21.12 -4.35
C TYR A 384 -14.18 22.21 -4.56
N THR A 385 -12.95 21.98 -4.14
CA THR A 385 -11.85 22.93 -4.34
C THR A 385 -11.60 23.17 -5.83
N CYS A 386 -11.58 22.11 -6.64
CA CYS A 386 -11.43 22.21 -8.11
C CYS A 386 -12.55 23.04 -8.75
N LEU A 387 -13.80 22.89 -8.31
CA LEU A 387 -14.94 23.65 -8.83
C LEU A 387 -14.87 25.15 -8.51
N LEU A 388 -14.31 25.53 -7.37
CA LEU A 388 -14.16 26.92 -6.97
C LEU A 388 -13.11 27.67 -7.81
N TYR A 389 -12.07 26.97 -8.28
CA TYR A 389 -11.03 27.57 -9.13
C TYR A 389 -11.33 27.53 -10.63
N THR A 390 -12.37 26.82 -11.08
CA THR A 390 -12.75 26.72 -12.49
C THR A 390 -13.97 27.57 -12.88
N SER A 391 -14.51 28.40 -11.97
CA SER A 391 -15.55 29.37 -12.30
C SER A 391 -14.94 30.51 -13.13
N PRO A 392 -15.30 30.72 -14.40
CA PRO A 392 -14.83 31.86 -15.16
C PRO A 392 -15.43 33.13 -14.56
N SER A 393 -14.57 34.13 -14.24
CA SER A 393 -14.90 35.49 -13.90
C SER A 393 -15.43 36.25 -15.12
#